data_a169ce8d7f7e3610ab78b5f27fdcb02d
#
_entry.id   a169ce8d7f7e3610ab78b5f27fdcb02d
#
_cell.length_a   1.000
_cell.length_b   1.000
_cell.length_c   1.000
_cell.angle_alpha   90.00
_cell.angle_beta   90.00
_cell.angle_gamma   90.00
#
_symmetry.space_group_name_H-M   'P 1'
#
loop_
_entity.id
_entity.type
_entity.pdbx_description
1 polymer ?
#
loop_
_entity_poly.entity_id
_entity_poly.type
_entity_poly.pdbx_seq_one_letter_code
_entity_poly.pdbx_strand_id
1 'polypeptide(L)'
;YFQYDSWFYYKGLAQGIKTWEARPDVFPDGFPFVSNKTLLPAAAHNRYWARDTTYAKQNGGMYNFLLEELKGLPLDEVFWRDLFMNATKWGLILYEQDWLNVEFRGVPSLLNNVHMGRQWLMLMGAGAKTTNIRIQYCMANPR
;
A
#
# COMPACT_ATOMS: atom_id res chain seq x y z
N TYR A 1 -7.16 -2.10 -18.29
CA TYR A 1 -7.05 -1.23 -17.12
C TYR A 1 -5.97 -0.18 -17.34
N PHE A 2 -6.05 0.90 -16.55
CA PHE A 2 -5.03 1.94 -16.48
C PHE A 2 -4.19 1.70 -15.22
N GLN A 3 -2.86 1.77 -15.32
CA GLN A 3 -1.97 1.55 -14.17
C GLN A 3 -1.34 2.85 -13.71
N TYR A 4 -1.50 3.17 -12.44
CA TYR A 4 -0.81 4.24 -11.74
C TYR A 4 0.46 3.67 -11.09
N ASP A 5 1.61 4.10 -11.56
CA ASP A 5 2.90 3.69 -11.02
C ASP A 5 3.36 4.61 -9.86
N SER A 6 4.57 4.41 -9.37
CA SER A 6 5.16 4.94 -8.12
C SER A 6 5.26 6.48 -7.98
N TRP A 7 4.79 7.23 -8.93
CA TRP A 7 4.89 8.69 -8.96
C TRP A 7 3.65 9.42 -8.40
N PHE A 8 2.54 8.75 -8.15
CA PHE A 8 1.29 9.39 -7.76
C PHE A 8 1.18 9.71 -6.27
N TYR A 9 1.80 8.92 -5.40
CA TYR A 9 1.65 9.04 -3.96
C TYR A 9 2.78 9.85 -3.31
N TYR A 10 2.53 10.30 -2.07
CA TYR A 10 3.54 11.00 -1.28
C TYR A 10 4.58 10.04 -0.72
N LYS A 11 5.84 10.37 -0.93
CA LYS A 11 6.99 9.61 -0.42
C LYS A 11 7.51 10.23 0.87
N GLY A 12 7.90 9.38 1.81
CA GLY A 12 8.53 9.70 3.07
C GLY A 12 9.97 9.19 3.16
N LEU A 13 10.39 8.83 4.35
CA LEU A 13 11.73 8.32 4.62
C LEU A 13 12.08 7.16 3.69
N ALA A 14 13.34 7.13 3.26
CA ALA A 14 13.91 6.13 2.36
C ALA A 14 13.07 5.89 1.08
N GLN A 15 12.34 6.90 0.60
CA GLN A 15 11.43 6.78 -0.55
C GLN A 15 10.25 5.82 -0.34
N GLY A 16 9.98 5.42 0.90
CA GLY A 16 8.79 4.66 1.26
C GLY A 16 7.52 5.50 1.14
N ILE A 17 6.38 4.86 1.20
CA ILE A 17 5.09 5.56 1.10
C ILE A 17 4.76 6.24 2.42
N LYS A 18 4.61 7.56 2.37
CA LYS A 18 4.10 8.36 3.47
C LYS A 18 2.58 8.38 3.48
N THR A 19 1.98 8.73 2.35
CA THR A 19 0.52 8.75 2.17
C THR A 19 0.18 8.24 0.77
N TRP A 20 -0.64 7.22 0.68
CA TRP A 20 -1.03 6.57 -0.58
C TRP A 20 -2.29 7.23 -1.15
N GLU A 21 -2.11 8.42 -1.68
CA GLU A 21 -3.15 9.26 -2.25
C GLU A 21 -2.64 9.98 -3.50
N ALA A 22 -3.56 10.34 -4.38
CA ALA A 22 -3.22 11.11 -5.57
C ALA A 22 -2.69 12.49 -5.18
N ARG A 23 -1.48 12.81 -5.61
CA ARG A 23 -0.87 14.13 -5.39
C ARG A 23 -1.52 15.16 -6.31
N PRO A 24 -1.96 16.32 -5.79
CA PRO A 24 -2.65 17.33 -6.59
C PRO A 24 -1.76 18.03 -7.63
N ASP A 25 -0.43 18.02 -7.45
CA ASP A 25 0.51 18.51 -8.45
C ASP A 25 0.63 17.59 -9.67
N VAL A 26 0.18 16.34 -9.56
CA VAL A 26 0.13 15.36 -10.66
C VAL A 26 -1.30 15.12 -11.14
N PHE A 27 -2.24 15.06 -10.19
CA PHE A 27 -3.66 14.84 -10.43
C PHE A 27 -4.48 15.96 -9.78
N PRO A 28 -4.55 17.15 -10.37
CA PRO A 28 -5.24 18.29 -9.74
C PRO A 28 -6.72 18.02 -9.45
N ASP A 29 -7.37 17.21 -10.29
CA ASP A 29 -8.78 16.83 -10.13
C ASP A 29 -8.95 15.42 -9.47
N GLY A 30 -7.85 14.81 -9.05
CA GLY A 30 -7.84 13.49 -8.40
C GLY A 30 -8.15 12.31 -9.31
N PHE A 31 -8.06 11.10 -8.76
CA PHE A 31 -8.33 9.86 -9.49
C PHE A 31 -9.78 9.68 -9.95
N PRO A 32 -10.81 10.14 -9.20
CA PRO A 32 -12.19 10.03 -9.68
C PRO A 32 -12.41 10.75 -11.01
N PHE A 33 -11.76 11.88 -11.22
CA PHE A 33 -11.84 12.60 -12.51
C PHE A 33 -11.25 11.75 -13.64
N VAL A 34 -10.07 11.16 -13.46
CA VAL A 34 -9.42 10.32 -14.46
C VAL A 34 -10.27 9.08 -14.76
N SER A 35 -10.76 8.41 -13.73
CA SER A 35 -11.63 7.24 -13.87
C SER A 35 -12.91 7.57 -14.66
N ASN A 36 -13.57 8.68 -14.34
CA ASN A 36 -14.78 9.11 -15.05
C ASN A 36 -14.53 9.50 -16.51
N LYS A 37 -13.33 10.01 -16.83
CA LYS A 37 -12.97 10.40 -18.21
C LYS A 37 -12.52 9.22 -19.05
N THR A 38 -11.78 8.29 -18.47
CA THR A 38 -11.25 7.13 -19.21
C THR A 38 -12.22 5.98 -19.30
N LEU A 39 -13.14 5.84 -18.33
CA LEU A 39 -14.03 4.70 -18.14
C LEU A 39 -13.28 3.36 -18.00
N LEU A 40 -11.99 3.42 -17.67
CA LEU A 40 -11.16 2.24 -17.48
C LEU A 40 -10.97 1.93 -15.98
N PRO A 41 -11.04 0.66 -15.60
CA PRO A 41 -10.68 0.28 -14.24
C PRO A 41 -9.19 0.53 -14.00
N ALA A 42 -8.82 0.76 -12.75
CA ALA A 42 -7.47 1.12 -12.34
C ALA A 42 -6.71 -0.03 -11.70
N ALA A 43 -5.42 -0.11 -12.00
CA ALA A 43 -4.41 -0.77 -11.19
C ALA A 43 -3.54 0.30 -10.51
N ALA A 44 -3.08 0.06 -9.28
CA ALA A 44 -2.24 1.03 -8.61
C ALA A 44 -1.10 0.37 -7.84
N HIS A 45 0.07 0.93 -8.07
CA HIS A 45 1.32 0.50 -7.49
C HIS A 45 1.41 0.91 -6.02
N ASN A 46 1.93 0.02 -5.20
CA ASN A 46 2.41 0.29 -3.86
C ASN A 46 3.81 -0.32 -3.70
N ARG A 47 4.66 0.38 -2.92
CA ARG A 47 5.95 -0.15 -2.49
C ARG A 47 5.92 -0.42 -0.97
N TYR A 48 7.00 -0.27 -0.27
CA TYR A 48 7.03 -0.35 1.20
C TYR A 48 6.54 0.96 1.84
N TRP A 49 5.97 0.83 3.03
CA TRP A 49 5.55 1.98 3.83
C TRP A 49 6.76 2.64 4.49
N ALA A 50 6.79 3.97 4.50
CA ALA A 50 7.82 4.71 5.22
C ALA A 50 7.57 4.64 6.73
N ARG A 51 8.63 4.76 7.54
CA ARG A 51 8.48 4.91 8.99
C ARG A 51 7.59 6.09 9.37
N ASP A 52 7.68 7.20 8.63
CA ASP A 52 6.91 8.42 8.85
C ASP A 52 5.55 8.40 8.12
N THR A 53 5.02 7.21 7.80
CA THR A 53 3.70 7.09 7.18
C THR A 53 2.61 7.72 8.04
N THR A 54 1.71 8.48 7.40
CA THR A 54 0.60 9.17 8.08
C THR A 54 -0.47 8.23 8.63
N TYR A 55 -0.44 6.98 8.25
CA TYR A 55 -1.43 5.98 8.70
C TYR A 55 -1.14 5.41 10.08
N ALA A 56 0.11 5.41 10.52
CA ALA A 56 0.53 4.83 11.77
C ALA A 56 0.09 5.66 12.99
N LYS A 57 -0.43 5.01 14.04
CA LYS A 57 -0.80 5.68 15.30
C LYS A 57 0.34 6.48 15.90
N GLN A 58 1.56 6.00 15.79
CA GLN A 58 2.77 6.65 16.28
C GLN A 58 3.06 7.99 15.59
N ASN A 59 2.49 8.19 14.38
CA ASN A 59 2.63 9.40 13.57
C ASN A 59 1.32 10.22 13.50
N GLY A 60 0.36 9.94 14.40
CA GLY A 60 -0.93 10.63 14.45
C GLY A 60 -2.04 10.01 13.58
N GLY A 61 -1.78 8.86 12.96
CA GLY A 61 -2.78 8.09 12.22
C GLY A 61 -3.67 7.21 13.10
N MET A 62 -4.42 6.31 12.47
CA MET A 62 -5.42 5.50 13.18
C MET A 62 -5.07 4.01 13.31
N TYR A 63 -4.03 3.52 12.60
CA TYR A 63 -3.77 2.10 12.45
C TYR A 63 -2.53 1.63 13.20
N ASN A 64 -2.52 0.36 13.57
CA ASN A 64 -1.37 -0.24 14.20
C ASN A 64 -0.31 -0.59 13.15
N PHE A 65 0.86 -0.03 13.33
CA PHE A 65 2.03 -0.30 12.52
C PHE A 65 3.18 -0.74 13.41
N LEU A 66 3.98 -1.68 12.94
CA LEU A 66 5.33 -1.87 13.41
C LEU A 66 6.19 -0.82 12.68
N LEU A 67 6.84 0.07 13.43
CA LEU A 67 7.77 1.06 12.86
C LEU A 67 9.21 0.65 13.19
N GLU A 68 9.98 0.42 12.15
CA GLU A 68 11.41 0.14 12.22
C GLU A 68 12.22 1.38 11.81
N GLU A 69 13.53 1.25 11.61
CA GLU A 69 14.42 2.40 11.39
C GLU A 69 13.96 3.31 10.24
N LEU A 70 13.60 2.75 9.09
CA LEU A 70 13.22 3.51 7.89
C LEU A 70 11.83 3.14 7.36
N LYS A 71 11.25 2.02 7.80
CA LYS A 71 10.05 1.44 7.23
C LYS A 71 8.97 1.16 8.27
N GLY A 72 7.75 1.05 7.80
CA GLY A 72 6.59 0.66 8.58
C GLY A 72 5.92 -0.59 7.99
N LEU A 73 5.41 -1.46 8.86
CA LEU A 73 4.64 -2.63 8.48
C LEU A 73 3.25 -2.55 9.09
N PRO A 74 2.17 -2.50 8.29
CA PRO A 74 0.82 -2.49 8.85
C PRO A 74 0.47 -3.85 9.46
N LEU A 75 -0.05 -3.82 10.69
CA LEU A 75 -0.40 -4.99 11.47
C LEU A 75 -1.91 -5.22 11.59
N ASP A 76 -2.74 -4.35 11.00
CA ASP A 76 -4.20 -4.41 11.07
C ASP A 76 -4.83 -4.81 9.73
N GLU A 77 -5.77 -5.75 9.76
CA GLU A 77 -6.66 -6.02 8.62
C GLU A 77 -7.53 -4.78 8.29
N VAL A 78 -7.94 -4.05 9.33
CA VAL A 78 -8.75 -2.83 9.18
C VAL A 78 -8.06 -1.79 8.31
N PHE A 79 -6.74 -1.61 8.45
CA PHE A 79 -5.96 -0.73 7.58
C PHE A 79 -6.12 -1.12 6.10
N TRP A 80 -5.94 -2.38 5.78
CA TRP A 80 -6.02 -2.88 4.41
C TRP A 80 -7.43 -2.75 3.84
N ARG A 81 -8.43 -3.11 4.63
CA ARG A 81 -9.84 -2.97 4.24
C ARG A 81 -10.19 -1.51 3.92
N ASP A 82 -9.83 -0.59 4.81
CA ASP A 82 -10.18 0.82 4.66
C ASP A 82 -9.42 1.48 3.49
N LEU A 83 -8.13 1.13 3.32
CA LEU A 83 -7.32 1.56 2.18
C LEU A 83 -7.99 1.13 0.86
N PHE A 84 -8.34 -0.14 0.75
CA PHE A 84 -8.94 -0.70 -0.46
C PHE A 84 -10.37 -0.20 -0.67
N MET A 85 -11.17 -0.07 0.37
CA MET A 85 -12.53 0.49 0.27
C MET A 85 -12.50 1.93 -0.23
N ASN A 86 -11.54 2.74 0.22
CA ASN A 86 -11.36 4.09 -0.30
C ASN A 86 -10.92 4.06 -1.78
N ALA A 87 -10.09 3.12 -2.16
CA ALA A 87 -9.60 3.00 -3.52
C ALA A 87 -10.65 2.50 -4.53
N THR A 88 -11.64 1.71 -4.11
CA THR A 88 -12.75 1.31 -4.99
C THR A 88 -13.56 2.51 -5.49
N LYS A 89 -13.61 3.61 -4.74
CA LYS A 89 -14.34 4.83 -5.10
C LYS A 89 -13.82 5.50 -6.37
N TRP A 90 -12.58 5.24 -6.74
CA TRP A 90 -11.97 5.74 -7.97
C TRP A 90 -11.62 4.63 -8.97
N GLY A 91 -12.24 3.45 -8.81
CA GLY A 91 -12.19 2.38 -9.79
C GLY A 91 -11.01 1.42 -9.67
N LEU A 92 -10.33 1.36 -8.51
CA LEU A 92 -9.27 0.36 -8.27
C LEU A 92 -9.86 -1.05 -8.31
N ILE A 93 -9.24 -1.92 -9.12
CA ILE A 93 -9.53 -3.36 -9.20
C ILE A 93 -8.31 -4.22 -8.90
N LEU A 94 -7.11 -3.66 -9.03
CA LEU A 94 -5.86 -4.35 -8.85
C LEU A 94 -4.89 -3.49 -8.04
N TYR A 95 -4.44 -4.00 -6.90
CA TYR A 95 -3.40 -3.42 -6.08
C TYR A 95 -2.08 -4.15 -6.34
N GLU A 96 -1.06 -3.41 -6.74
CA GLU A 96 0.27 -3.97 -6.95
C GLU A 96 1.12 -3.72 -5.70
N GLN A 97 1.43 -4.80 -4.96
CA GLN A 97 2.43 -4.76 -3.90
C GLN A 97 3.80 -5.07 -4.49
N ASP A 98 4.52 -4.02 -4.82
CA ASP A 98 5.88 -4.12 -5.35
C ASP A 98 6.94 -3.98 -4.24
N TRP A 99 8.19 -4.22 -4.61
CA TRP A 99 9.36 -4.12 -3.73
C TRP A 99 9.30 -5.04 -2.50
N LEU A 100 8.65 -6.19 -2.61
CA LEU A 100 8.52 -7.14 -1.50
C LEU A 100 9.86 -7.57 -0.92
N ASN A 101 10.87 -7.78 -1.77
CA ASN A 101 12.22 -8.14 -1.35
C ASN A 101 12.89 -7.02 -0.52
N VAL A 102 12.61 -5.75 -0.85
CA VAL A 102 13.18 -4.59 -0.14
C VAL A 102 12.45 -4.38 1.18
N GLU A 103 11.12 -4.56 1.21
CA GLU A 103 10.36 -4.55 2.47
C GLU A 103 10.88 -5.63 3.41
N PHE A 104 10.99 -6.86 2.94
CA PHE A 104 11.44 -7.99 3.75
C PHE A 104 12.82 -7.79 4.36
N ARG A 105 13.78 -7.31 3.56
CA ARG A 105 15.16 -7.07 4.05
C ARG A 105 15.27 -5.82 4.93
N GLY A 106 14.41 -4.86 4.73
CA GLY A 106 14.45 -3.58 5.44
C GLY A 106 13.59 -3.51 6.70
N VAL A 107 12.96 -4.63 7.09
CA VAL A 107 12.18 -4.77 8.33
C VAL A 107 12.76 -5.96 9.11
N PRO A 108 13.71 -5.74 10.03
CA PRO A 108 14.36 -6.79 10.82
C PRO A 108 13.40 -7.78 11.47
N SER A 109 12.25 -7.33 11.92
CA SER A 109 11.22 -8.19 12.50
C SER A 109 10.67 -9.23 11.51
N LEU A 110 10.64 -8.93 10.20
CA LEU A 110 10.26 -9.91 9.16
C LEU A 110 11.33 -11.00 8.97
N LEU A 111 12.59 -10.65 9.17
CA LEU A 111 13.70 -11.61 9.04
C LEU A 111 13.82 -12.50 10.27
N ASN A 112 13.49 -11.98 11.45
CA ASN A 112 13.67 -12.66 12.73
C ASN A 112 12.42 -13.42 13.21
N ASN A 113 11.29 -13.29 12.51
CA ASN A 113 10.03 -13.95 12.87
C ASN A 113 9.43 -14.68 11.66
N VAL A 114 9.44 -16.00 11.71
CA VAL A 114 8.99 -16.88 10.61
C VAL A 114 7.49 -16.75 10.26
N HIS A 115 6.69 -16.20 11.18
CA HIS A 115 5.24 -16.05 10.98
C HIS A 115 4.82 -14.66 10.52
N MET A 116 5.61 -13.64 10.83
CA MET A 116 5.21 -12.23 10.62
C MET A 116 4.99 -11.90 9.14
N GLY A 117 5.87 -12.37 8.25
CA GLY A 117 5.72 -12.14 6.82
C GLY A 117 4.43 -12.76 6.26
N ARG A 118 4.13 -14.00 6.66
CA ARG A 118 2.88 -14.67 6.30
C ARG A 118 1.66 -13.91 6.87
N GLN A 119 1.70 -13.52 8.14
CA GLN A 119 0.62 -12.79 8.78
C GLN A 119 0.33 -11.47 8.06
N TRP A 120 1.36 -10.69 7.74
CA TRP A 120 1.24 -9.46 6.98
C TRP A 120 0.53 -9.66 5.64
N LEU A 121 0.97 -10.64 4.83
CA LEU A 121 0.36 -10.94 3.54
C LEU A 121 -1.08 -11.46 3.68
N MET A 122 -1.38 -12.22 4.74
CA MET A 122 -2.74 -12.70 5.02
C MET A 122 -3.69 -11.56 5.41
N LEU A 123 -3.24 -10.59 6.21
CA LEU A 123 -4.02 -9.40 6.56
C LEU A 123 -4.34 -8.55 5.32
N MET A 124 -3.34 -8.36 4.44
CA MET A 124 -3.53 -7.69 3.15
C MET A 124 -4.57 -8.43 2.29
N GLY A 125 -4.43 -9.75 2.17
CA GLY A 125 -5.34 -10.60 1.40
C GLY A 125 -6.77 -10.58 1.95
N ALA A 126 -6.95 -10.54 3.26
CA ALA A 126 -8.26 -10.45 3.90
C ALA A 126 -8.95 -9.11 3.57
N GLY A 127 -8.24 -7.99 3.69
CA GLY A 127 -8.74 -6.67 3.28
C GLY A 127 -9.12 -6.61 1.81
N ALA A 128 -8.28 -7.17 0.93
CA ALA A 128 -8.53 -7.23 -0.50
C ALA A 128 -9.76 -8.08 -0.86
N LYS A 129 -9.93 -9.22 -0.19
CA LYS A 129 -11.11 -10.09 -0.36
C LYS A 129 -12.41 -9.36 -0.02
N THR A 130 -12.43 -8.60 1.08
CA THR A 130 -13.60 -7.85 1.53
C THR A 130 -14.05 -6.80 0.50
N THR A 131 -13.11 -6.25 -0.26
CA THR A 131 -13.36 -5.19 -1.25
C THR A 131 -13.36 -5.66 -2.70
N ASN A 132 -13.20 -6.96 -2.94
CA ASN A 132 -13.07 -7.56 -4.26
C ASN A 132 -11.91 -6.99 -5.11
N ILE A 133 -10.85 -6.51 -4.45
CA ILE A 133 -9.62 -6.07 -5.10
C ILE A 133 -8.68 -7.26 -5.25
N ARG A 134 -8.01 -7.36 -6.38
CA ARG A 134 -6.97 -8.35 -6.61
C ARG A 134 -5.62 -7.80 -6.20
N ILE A 135 -4.71 -8.66 -5.78
CA ILE A 135 -3.34 -8.29 -5.42
C ILE A 135 -2.39 -8.91 -6.45
N GLN A 136 -1.51 -8.07 -6.97
CA GLN A 136 -0.34 -8.47 -7.73
C GLN A 136 0.88 -8.33 -6.82
N TYR A 137 1.61 -9.41 -6.61
CA TYR A 137 2.88 -9.37 -5.90
C TYR A 137 4.03 -9.22 -6.89
N CYS A 138 4.89 -8.23 -6.65
CA CYS A 138 6.04 -7.93 -7.48
C CYS A 138 7.33 -7.92 -6.66
N MET A 139 8.45 -8.26 -7.31
CA MET A 139 9.77 -8.38 -6.69
C MET A 139 9.80 -9.30 -5.45
N ALA A 140 8.94 -10.30 -5.42
CA ALA A 140 8.96 -11.34 -4.40
C ALA A 140 10.17 -12.24 -4.61
N ASN A 141 10.88 -12.57 -3.53
CA ASN A 141 11.91 -13.60 -3.60
C ASN A 141 11.21 -14.97 -3.70
N PRO A 142 11.57 -15.82 -4.65
CA PRO A 142 11.10 -17.20 -4.66
C PRO A 142 11.62 -17.91 -3.41
N ARG A 143 10.77 -18.72 -2.81
CA ARG A 143 11.13 -19.64 -1.73
C ARG A 143 11.04 -21.08 -2.23
#